data_2c61c6d940054d35010512dff4d424c1
#
_entry.id   2c61c6d940054d35010512dff4d424c1
#
_cell.length_a   1.000
_cell.length_b   1.000
_cell.length_c   1.000
_cell.angle_alpha   90.00
_cell.angle_beta   90.00
_cell.angle_gamma   90.00
#
_symmetry.space_group_name_H-M   'P 1'
#
loop_
_entity.id
_entity.type
_entity.pdbx_description
1 polymer ?
#
loop_
_entity_poly.entity_id
_entity_poly.type
_entity_poly.pdbx_seq_one_letter_code
_entity_poly.pdbx_strand_id
1 'polypeptide(L)'
;MAQVRSLVITGYGTNCEMEMAYACRRAGALADIAHISDVLNGKYSIPDYHFLNLPGGFLDGDDLGSAQVESVRLKHARIETTGKTLFEEIRTFIDRGMLILGVCNGFQALAKSGLLPGNPFGKRRVSLTFNDSAKFEDRWVNLVVNPKSPCVFTKGMDHLTVPVRHGEGKFVCDGDATMAEIKGSNLVAVSYADEHFKPTMEYPLNPNGSVEAIAGICDQSGRIFGLMPHPEAFTHPTNHPSWTRIEHLPSVGEGMAVFDNAVKFLAGII
;
A
#
# COMPACT_ATOMS: atom_id res chain seq x y z
N MET A 1 -10.08 13.52 22.13
CA MET A 1 -9.72 13.44 20.71
C MET A 1 -10.55 12.34 20.08
N ALA A 2 -11.09 12.55 18.90
CA ALA A 2 -11.81 11.51 18.17
C ALA A 2 -10.85 10.35 17.89
N GLN A 3 -11.33 9.12 17.93
CA GLN A 3 -10.50 7.94 17.72
C GLN A 3 -10.45 7.60 16.24
N VAL A 4 -9.24 7.38 15.70
CA VAL A 4 -9.06 6.96 14.31
C VAL A 4 -9.71 5.59 14.11
N ARG A 5 -10.59 5.49 13.10
CA ARG A 5 -11.22 4.24 12.68
C ARG A 5 -10.61 3.77 11.37
N SER A 6 -10.14 2.53 11.35
CA SER A 6 -9.50 1.89 10.20
C SER A 6 -10.39 0.77 9.67
N LEU A 7 -10.59 0.71 8.36
CA LEU A 7 -11.26 -0.39 7.67
C LEU A 7 -10.23 -1.18 6.87
N VAL A 8 -10.12 -2.47 7.12
CA VAL A 8 -9.28 -3.40 6.37
C VAL A 8 -10.19 -4.27 5.51
N ILE A 9 -10.09 -4.12 4.20
CA ILE A 9 -10.88 -4.91 3.27
C ILE A 9 -10.29 -6.32 3.15
N THR A 10 -11.15 -7.34 3.23
CA THR A 10 -10.77 -8.73 2.99
C THR A 10 -11.74 -9.41 2.04
N GLY A 11 -11.40 -10.60 1.57
CA GLY A 11 -12.22 -11.44 0.72
C GLY A 11 -11.47 -12.71 0.31
N TYR A 12 -12.04 -13.44 -0.63
CA TYR A 12 -11.42 -14.68 -1.09
C TYR A 12 -10.05 -14.40 -1.74
N GLY A 13 -9.01 -14.99 -1.18
CA GLY A 13 -7.62 -14.84 -1.63
C GLY A 13 -6.80 -13.79 -0.87
N THR A 14 -7.39 -12.92 -0.06
CA THR A 14 -6.66 -12.05 0.86
C THR A 14 -5.98 -12.90 1.95
N ASN A 15 -4.77 -12.52 2.39
CA ASN A 15 -4.05 -13.26 3.43
C ASN A 15 -3.26 -12.40 4.42
N CYS A 16 -3.21 -11.07 4.23
CA CYS A 16 -2.49 -10.15 5.12
C CYS A 16 -3.42 -9.22 5.92
N GLU A 17 -4.73 -9.49 5.96
CA GLU A 17 -5.72 -8.64 6.64
C GLU A 17 -5.54 -8.62 8.16
N MET A 18 -5.10 -9.74 8.74
CA MET A 18 -4.90 -9.85 10.19
C MET A 18 -3.69 -9.03 10.65
N GLU A 19 -2.57 -9.14 9.95
CA GLU A 19 -1.35 -8.37 10.20
C GLU A 19 -1.61 -6.86 9.99
N MET A 20 -2.33 -6.51 8.93
CA MET A 20 -2.69 -5.12 8.63
C MET A 20 -3.57 -4.52 9.75
N ALA A 21 -4.62 -5.24 10.18
CA ALA A 21 -5.48 -4.80 11.28
C ALA A 21 -4.72 -4.73 12.61
N TYR A 22 -3.80 -5.68 12.86
CA TYR A 22 -2.94 -5.66 14.04
C TYR A 22 -2.04 -4.42 14.05
N ALA A 23 -1.38 -4.10 12.92
CA ALA A 23 -0.54 -2.92 12.80
C ALA A 23 -1.34 -1.62 13.03
N CYS A 24 -2.55 -1.51 12.44
CA CYS A 24 -3.44 -0.37 12.68
C CYS A 24 -3.81 -0.21 14.16
N ARG A 25 -4.15 -1.32 14.85
CA ARG A 25 -4.47 -1.30 16.29
C ARG A 25 -3.26 -0.93 17.14
N ARG A 26 -2.09 -1.43 16.83
CA ARG A 26 -0.84 -1.05 17.52
C ARG A 26 -0.51 0.41 17.37
N ALA A 27 -0.80 1.02 16.23
CA ALA A 27 -0.67 2.46 16.01
C ALA A 27 -1.74 3.30 16.72
N GLY A 28 -2.73 2.67 17.37
CA GLY A 28 -3.77 3.35 18.16
C GLY A 28 -5.11 3.54 17.44
N ALA A 29 -5.31 2.97 16.25
CA ALA A 29 -6.61 2.99 15.58
C ALA A 29 -7.54 1.87 16.08
N LEU A 30 -8.86 2.09 15.98
CA LEU A 30 -9.85 1.02 15.98
C LEU A 30 -9.88 0.42 14.57
N ALA A 31 -9.56 -0.87 14.44
CA ALA A 31 -9.53 -1.52 13.13
C ALA A 31 -10.57 -2.64 13.03
N ASP A 32 -11.46 -2.48 12.04
CA ASP A 32 -12.41 -3.49 11.61
C ASP A 32 -11.87 -4.21 10.36
N ILE A 33 -12.04 -5.54 10.31
CA ILE A 33 -11.81 -6.34 9.10
C ILE A 33 -13.18 -6.61 8.49
N ALA A 34 -13.39 -6.20 7.25
CA ALA A 34 -14.65 -6.36 6.56
C ALA A 34 -14.48 -7.14 5.25
N HIS A 35 -15.24 -8.21 5.10
CA HIS A 35 -15.31 -8.88 3.81
C HIS A 35 -15.91 -7.94 2.77
N ILE A 36 -15.37 -7.93 1.56
CA ILE A 36 -15.83 -7.04 0.48
C ILE A 36 -17.35 -7.15 0.23
N SER A 37 -17.92 -8.35 0.40
CA SER A 37 -19.38 -8.55 0.30
C SER A 37 -20.14 -7.83 1.40
N ASP A 38 -19.62 -7.75 2.62
CA ASP A 38 -20.24 -7.02 3.72
C ASP A 38 -20.25 -5.51 3.48
N VAL A 39 -19.21 -4.99 2.79
CA VAL A 39 -19.18 -3.59 2.34
C VAL A 39 -20.21 -3.36 1.23
N LEU A 40 -20.31 -4.28 0.26
CA LEU A 40 -21.29 -4.20 -0.82
C LEU A 40 -22.74 -4.30 -0.33
N ASN A 41 -22.99 -5.12 0.69
CA ASN A 41 -24.31 -5.24 1.31
C ASN A 41 -24.65 -4.07 2.26
N GLY A 42 -23.69 -3.15 2.46
CA GLY A 42 -23.89 -1.96 3.31
C GLY A 42 -23.79 -2.21 4.81
N LYS A 43 -23.29 -3.39 5.24
CA LYS A 43 -23.01 -3.67 6.66
C LYS A 43 -21.86 -2.82 7.20
N TYR A 44 -20.87 -2.52 6.36
CA TYR A 44 -19.81 -1.58 6.63
C TYR A 44 -19.86 -0.43 5.62
N SER A 45 -19.86 0.79 6.12
CA SER A 45 -19.90 2.00 5.29
C SER A 45 -18.52 2.65 5.27
N ILE A 46 -17.88 2.74 4.09
CA ILE A 46 -16.55 3.36 3.94
C ILE A 46 -16.50 4.77 4.52
N PRO A 47 -17.50 5.65 4.32
CA PRO A 47 -17.53 6.98 4.94
C PRO A 47 -17.44 7.02 6.47
N ASP A 48 -17.74 5.95 7.19
CA ASP A 48 -17.64 5.90 8.65
C ASP A 48 -16.21 5.74 9.18
N TYR A 49 -15.25 5.58 8.28
CA TYR A 49 -13.85 5.34 8.59
C TYR A 49 -12.97 6.54 8.19
N HIS A 50 -11.72 6.50 8.64
CA HIS A 50 -10.70 7.51 8.35
C HIS A 50 -9.50 6.91 7.61
N PHE A 51 -9.28 5.61 7.76
CA PHE A 51 -8.15 4.89 7.17
C PHE A 51 -8.64 3.62 6.47
N LEU A 52 -8.58 3.60 5.14
CA LEU A 52 -8.91 2.45 4.31
C LEU A 52 -7.64 1.68 3.97
N ASN A 53 -7.65 0.36 4.20
CA ASN A 53 -6.52 -0.51 3.94
C ASN A 53 -6.91 -1.62 2.97
N LEU A 54 -6.11 -1.77 1.92
CA LEU A 54 -6.16 -2.86 0.95
C LEU A 54 -4.93 -3.76 1.19
N PRO A 55 -5.10 -4.89 1.86
CA PRO A 55 -3.97 -5.76 2.23
C PRO A 55 -3.42 -6.58 1.08
N GLY A 56 -2.31 -7.28 1.36
CA GLY A 56 -1.73 -8.26 0.46
C GLY A 56 -2.53 -9.54 0.36
N GLY A 57 -2.21 -10.32 -0.65
CA GLY A 57 -2.86 -11.57 -1.03
C GLY A 57 -3.16 -11.61 -2.51
N PHE A 58 -4.30 -12.25 -2.85
CA PHE A 58 -4.79 -12.40 -4.21
C PHE A 58 -6.31 -12.25 -4.22
N LEU A 59 -6.81 -11.11 -3.76
CA LEU A 59 -8.25 -10.86 -3.69
C LEU A 59 -8.88 -11.04 -5.07
N ASP A 60 -9.88 -11.91 -5.14
CA ASP A 60 -10.57 -12.33 -6.37
C ASP A 60 -9.71 -13.13 -7.37
N GLY A 61 -8.55 -13.66 -6.92
CA GLY A 61 -7.65 -14.48 -7.75
C GLY A 61 -6.73 -13.66 -8.66
N ASP A 62 -5.79 -14.36 -9.31
CA ASP A 62 -4.78 -13.79 -10.20
C ASP A 62 -4.77 -14.39 -11.61
N ASP A 63 -5.76 -15.20 -11.97
CA ASP A 63 -5.88 -15.85 -13.28
C ASP A 63 -5.84 -14.87 -14.46
N LEU A 64 -6.35 -13.65 -14.27
CA LEU A 64 -6.30 -12.54 -15.24
C LEU A 64 -5.18 -11.52 -14.94
N GLY A 65 -4.27 -11.88 -14.03
CA GLY A 65 -3.25 -11.03 -13.44
C GLY A 65 -3.71 -10.41 -12.11
N SER A 66 -2.77 -10.33 -11.17
CA SER A 66 -3.03 -9.92 -9.77
C SER A 66 -3.81 -8.61 -9.68
N ALA A 67 -4.86 -8.57 -8.87
CA ALA A 67 -5.79 -7.46 -8.67
C ALA A 67 -6.53 -6.97 -9.93
N GLN A 68 -6.55 -7.72 -11.04
CA GLN A 68 -7.29 -7.31 -12.23
C GLN A 68 -8.80 -7.38 -11.95
N VAL A 69 -9.30 -8.48 -11.39
CA VAL A 69 -10.71 -8.65 -11.02
C VAL A 69 -11.09 -7.67 -9.89
N GLU A 70 -10.26 -7.56 -8.87
CA GLU A 70 -10.44 -6.61 -7.77
C GLU A 70 -10.60 -5.16 -8.28
N SER A 71 -9.73 -4.71 -9.21
CA SER A 71 -9.79 -3.36 -9.77
C SER A 71 -11.09 -3.08 -10.54
N VAL A 72 -11.63 -4.09 -11.24
CA VAL A 72 -12.92 -4.03 -11.92
C VAL A 72 -14.07 -3.96 -10.90
N ARG A 73 -13.99 -4.78 -9.85
CA ARG A 73 -14.96 -4.76 -8.75
C ARG A 73 -14.99 -3.39 -8.07
N LEU A 74 -13.83 -2.83 -7.71
CA LEU A 74 -13.75 -1.49 -7.11
C LEU A 74 -14.44 -0.45 -7.98
N LYS A 75 -14.28 -0.50 -9.30
CA LYS A 75 -14.86 0.48 -10.23
C LYS A 75 -16.35 0.33 -10.44
N HIS A 76 -16.88 -0.89 -10.47
CA HIS A 76 -18.20 -1.16 -11.02
C HIS A 76 -19.17 -1.82 -10.04
N ALA A 77 -18.69 -2.47 -8.96
CA ALA A 77 -19.60 -3.05 -7.99
C ALA A 77 -20.36 -1.96 -7.23
N ARG A 78 -21.68 -2.17 -7.08
CA ARG A 78 -22.56 -1.21 -6.43
C ARG A 78 -22.89 -1.66 -5.00
N ILE A 79 -22.91 -0.68 -4.11
CA ILE A 79 -23.34 -0.86 -2.72
C ILE A 79 -24.86 -0.89 -2.71
N GLU A 80 -25.43 -1.97 -2.20
CA GLU A 80 -26.90 -2.21 -2.24
C GLU A 80 -27.69 -1.10 -1.54
N THR A 81 -27.19 -0.59 -0.42
CA THR A 81 -27.89 0.41 0.39
C THR A 81 -27.88 1.82 -0.20
N THR A 82 -26.86 2.17 -1.01
CA THR A 82 -26.70 3.53 -1.56
C THR A 82 -26.86 3.59 -3.06
N GLY A 83 -26.75 2.46 -3.76
CA GLY A 83 -26.70 2.36 -5.23
C GLY A 83 -25.44 2.92 -5.87
N LYS A 84 -24.55 3.53 -5.08
CA LYS A 84 -23.24 4.04 -5.54
C LYS A 84 -22.28 2.89 -5.80
N THR A 85 -21.32 3.11 -6.71
CA THR A 85 -20.19 2.18 -6.86
C THR A 85 -19.22 2.33 -5.68
N LEU A 86 -18.43 1.28 -5.40
CA LEU A 86 -17.33 1.39 -4.44
C LEU A 86 -16.37 2.53 -4.83
N PHE A 87 -16.15 2.76 -6.12
CA PHE A 87 -15.27 3.81 -6.61
C PHE A 87 -15.79 5.22 -6.30
N GLU A 88 -17.11 5.44 -6.39
CA GLU A 88 -17.75 6.70 -5.99
C GLU A 88 -17.64 6.94 -4.48
N GLU A 89 -17.80 5.89 -3.66
CA GLU A 89 -17.60 6.00 -2.20
C GLU A 89 -16.13 6.26 -1.85
N ILE A 90 -15.19 5.57 -2.51
CA ILE A 90 -13.75 5.81 -2.35
C ILE A 90 -13.41 7.24 -2.77
N ARG A 91 -13.99 7.76 -3.83
CA ARG A 91 -13.80 9.16 -4.24
C ARG A 91 -14.26 10.12 -3.16
N THR A 92 -15.47 9.92 -2.60
CA THR A 92 -15.99 10.73 -1.49
C THR A 92 -15.06 10.66 -0.27
N PHE A 93 -14.52 9.47 0.02
CA PHE A 93 -13.58 9.24 1.12
C PHE A 93 -12.27 10.04 0.94
N ILE A 94 -11.71 10.03 -0.27
CA ILE A 94 -10.52 10.80 -0.64
C ILE A 94 -10.78 12.31 -0.55
N ASP A 95 -11.92 12.77 -1.06
CA ASP A 95 -12.29 14.19 -1.05
C ASP A 95 -12.45 14.76 0.37
N ARG A 96 -12.79 13.90 1.36
CA ARG A 96 -12.80 14.23 2.80
C ARG A 96 -11.41 14.30 3.44
N GLY A 97 -10.34 13.99 2.72
CA GLY A 97 -8.98 14.05 3.23
C GLY A 97 -8.51 12.79 3.97
N MET A 98 -9.25 11.69 3.83
CA MET A 98 -8.94 10.42 4.48
C MET A 98 -7.79 9.67 3.81
N LEU A 99 -7.22 8.67 4.49
CA LEU A 99 -6.04 7.94 4.04
C LEU A 99 -6.37 6.57 3.44
N ILE A 100 -5.64 6.20 2.38
CA ILE A 100 -5.70 4.87 1.77
C ILE A 100 -4.30 4.29 1.69
N LEU A 101 -4.13 3.05 2.19
CA LEU A 101 -2.91 2.27 2.06
C LEU A 101 -3.20 0.99 1.28
N GLY A 102 -2.43 0.74 0.23
CA GLY A 102 -2.44 -0.53 -0.51
C GLY A 102 -1.08 -1.21 -0.41
N VAL A 103 -1.05 -2.43 0.12
CA VAL A 103 0.18 -3.22 0.25
C VAL A 103 0.11 -4.42 -0.69
N CYS A 104 1.17 -4.64 -1.47
CA CYS A 104 1.30 -5.78 -2.40
C CYS A 104 0.08 -5.87 -3.35
N ASN A 105 -0.85 -6.80 -3.14
CA ASN A 105 -2.09 -6.90 -3.90
C ASN A 105 -2.94 -5.61 -3.83
N GLY A 106 -3.00 -4.97 -2.68
CA GLY A 106 -3.67 -3.67 -2.53
C GLY A 106 -3.02 -2.56 -3.37
N PHE A 107 -1.69 -2.54 -3.50
CA PHE A 107 -1.02 -1.61 -4.42
C PHE A 107 -1.35 -1.91 -5.88
N GLN A 108 -1.38 -3.18 -6.25
CA GLN A 108 -1.80 -3.59 -7.60
C GLN A 108 -3.23 -3.12 -7.90
N ALA A 109 -4.14 -3.22 -6.93
CA ALA A 109 -5.51 -2.74 -7.05
C ALA A 109 -5.59 -1.21 -7.22
N LEU A 110 -4.85 -0.44 -6.41
CA LEU A 110 -4.76 1.02 -6.53
C LEU A 110 -4.21 1.46 -7.89
N ALA A 111 -3.17 0.79 -8.38
CA ALA A 111 -2.56 1.06 -9.68
C ALA A 111 -3.53 0.72 -10.83
N LYS A 112 -4.08 -0.50 -10.84
CA LYS A 112 -4.95 -1.00 -11.92
C LYS A 112 -6.32 -0.29 -11.95
N SER A 113 -6.83 0.17 -10.81
CA SER A 113 -8.04 0.99 -10.75
C SER A 113 -7.82 2.45 -11.17
N GLY A 114 -6.56 2.92 -11.22
CA GLY A 114 -6.21 4.31 -11.53
C GLY A 114 -6.41 5.26 -10.35
N LEU A 115 -6.43 4.74 -9.12
CA LEU A 115 -6.33 5.53 -7.89
C LEU A 115 -4.90 6.02 -7.66
N LEU A 116 -3.89 5.33 -8.24
CA LEU A 116 -2.51 5.76 -8.32
C LEU A 116 -2.06 5.84 -9.80
N PRO A 117 -1.30 6.86 -10.17
CA PRO A 117 -0.94 8.06 -9.41
C PRO A 117 -2.09 9.05 -9.21
N GLY A 118 -3.31 8.71 -9.63
CA GLY A 118 -4.54 9.47 -9.39
C GLY A 118 -4.81 10.66 -10.33
N ASN A 119 -3.96 10.90 -11.30
CA ASN A 119 -4.15 11.97 -12.30
C ASN A 119 -3.98 11.43 -13.74
N PRO A 120 -5.06 11.43 -14.58
CA PRO A 120 -6.46 11.68 -14.19
C PRO A 120 -7.03 10.56 -13.30
N PHE A 121 -7.90 10.92 -12.36
CA PHE A 121 -8.54 9.98 -11.45
C PHE A 121 -9.27 8.85 -12.19
N GLY A 122 -9.03 7.61 -11.79
CA GLY A 122 -9.62 6.42 -12.39
C GLY A 122 -9.00 5.97 -13.72
N LYS A 123 -8.02 6.70 -14.26
CA LYS A 123 -7.28 6.29 -15.46
C LYS A 123 -6.06 5.47 -15.06
N ARG A 124 -5.99 4.21 -15.51
CA ARG A 124 -4.81 3.38 -15.34
C ARG A 124 -3.65 3.94 -16.16
N ARG A 125 -2.57 4.33 -15.50
CA ARG A 125 -1.34 4.84 -16.12
C ARG A 125 -0.10 4.09 -15.63
N VAL A 126 -0.25 3.34 -14.54
CA VAL A 126 0.79 2.47 -13.98
C VAL A 126 0.24 1.08 -13.74
N SER A 127 1.09 0.12 -13.58
CA SER A 127 0.74 -1.26 -13.26
C SER A 127 1.87 -1.95 -12.52
N LEU A 128 1.51 -3.03 -11.85
CA LEU A 128 2.44 -4.04 -11.36
C LEU A 128 2.28 -5.28 -12.26
N THR A 129 3.40 -5.85 -12.69
CA THR A 129 3.44 -7.01 -13.59
C THR A 129 4.44 -8.06 -13.08
N PHE A 130 4.63 -9.14 -13.82
CA PHE A 130 5.50 -10.24 -13.43
C PHE A 130 6.92 -9.78 -13.12
N ASN A 131 7.50 -10.35 -12.06
CA ASN A 131 8.89 -10.16 -11.71
C ASN A 131 9.79 -10.59 -12.89
N ASP A 132 10.89 -9.91 -13.13
CA ASP A 132 11.85 -10.27 -14.18
C ASP A 132 12.47 -11.66 -13.97
N SER A 133 12.53 -12.13 -12.72
CA SER A 133 12.98 -13.49 -12.38
C SER A 133 11.98 -14.58 -12.79
N ALA A 134 10.76 -14.23 -13.18
CA ALA A 134 9.63 -15.13 -13.40
C ALA A 134 9.33 -16.07 -12.22
N LYS A 135 9.72 -15.67 -11.00
CA LYS A 135 9.53 -16.43 -9.76
C LYS A 135 8.82 -15.59 -8.71
N PHE A 136 8.21 -16.27 -7.75
CA PHE A 136 7.77 -15.65 -6.51
C PHE A 136 9.00 -15.27 -5.69
N GLU A 137 9.12 -13.96 -5.38
CA GLU A 137 10.21 -13.41 -4.57
C GLU A 137 9.73 -13.24 -3.12
N ASP A 138 10.40 -13.94 -2.20
CA ASP A 138 10.18 -13.85 -0.77
C ASP A 138 11.53 -13.57 -0.10
N ARG A 139 11.74 -12.31 0.28
CA ARG A 139 12.99 -11.84 0.91
C ARG A 139 12.81 -10.52 1.62
N TRP A 140 13.77 -10.18 2.46
CA TRP A 140 13.90 -8.85 3.04
C TRP A 140 14.61 -7.91 2.07
N VAL A 141 14.11 -6.68 1.98
CA VAL A 141 14.64 -5.63 1.11
C VAL A 141 14.85 -4.34 1.89
N ASN A 142 15.86 -3.59 1.50
CA ASN A 142 16.07 -2.23 1.96
C ASN A 142 15.34 -1.26 1.03
N LEU A 143 14.72 -0.27 1.63
CA LEU A 143 14.04 0.82 0.94
C LEU A 143 14.63 2.14 1.39
N VAL A 144 14.89 3.04 0.47
CA VAL A 144 15.19 4.44 0.76
C VAL A 144 13.91 5.27 0.56
N VAL A 145 13.66 6.17 1.49
CA VAL A 145 12.52 7.09 1.45
C VAL A 145 12.92 8.36 0.69
N ASN A 146 12.03 8.83 -0.18
CA ASN A 146 12.21 10.14 -0.83
C ASN A 146 11.76 11.26 0.11
N PRO A 147 12.67 12.08 0.67
CA PRO A 147 12.30 13.12 1.63
C PRO A 147 11.47 14.27 1.02
N LYS A 148 11.44 14.36 -0.33
CA LYS A 148 10.63 15.35 -1.06
C LYS A 148 9.23 14.84 -1.40
N SER A 149 8.94 13.55 -1.16
CA SER A 149 7.62 13.00 -1.44
C SER A 149 6.56 13.62 -0.54
N PRO A 150 5.36 13.94 -1.07
CA PRO A 150 4.24 14.38 -0.25
C PRO A 150 3.65 13.25 0.61
N CYS A 151 4.12 12.01 0.48
CA CYS A 151 3.58 10.83 1.13
C CYS A 151 3.50 10.99 2.64
N VAL A 152 2.27 10.99 3.18
CA VAL A 152 2.00 11.11 4.62
C VAL A 152 2.61 9.94 5.40
N PHE A 153 2.56 8.75 4.83
CA PHE A 153 2.96 7.49 5.48
C PHE A 153 4.46 7.36 5.73
N THR A 154 5.27 8.03 4.92
CA THR A 154 6.75 7.96 5.01
C THR A 154 7.37 9.22 5.59
N LYS A 155 6.55 10.14 6.11
CA LYS A 155 7.02 11.42 6.62
C LYS A 155 7.98 11.26 7.80
N GLY A 156 9.17 11.86 7.68
CA GLY A 156 10.19 11.83 8.72
C GLY A 156 10.97 10.52 8.82
N MET A 157 10.80 9.64 7.83
CA MET A 157 11.60 8.42 7.68
C MET A 157 12.69 8.66 6.65
N ASP A 158 13.86 8.02 6.84
CA ASP A 158 14.95 8.04 5.87
C ASP A 158 15.00 6.73 5.07
N HIS A 159 14.73 5.62 5.73
CA HIS A 159 14.77 4.27 5.15
C HIS A 159 13.81 3.31 5.87
N LEU A 160 13.68 2.11 5.33
CA LEU A 160 12.84 1.05 5.86
C LEU A 160 13.37 -0.30 5.37
N THR A 161 13.48 -1.30 6.26
CA THR A 161 13.82 -2.68 5.90
C THR A 161 12.64 -3.58 6.20
N VAL A 162 12.04 -4.18 5.15
CA VAL A 162 10.79 -4.96 5.25
C VAL A 162 10.79 -6.11 4.25
N PRO A 163 9.97 -7.16 4.45
CA PRO A 163 9.89 -8.26 3.49
C PRO A 163 9.07 -7.90 2.25
N VAL A 164 9.39 -8.56 1.13
CA VAL A 164 8.56 -8.69 -0.07
C VAL A 164 8.10 -10.13 -0.24
N ARG A 165 6.88 -10.33 -0.81
CA ARG A 165 6.28 -11.66 -1.06
C ARG A 165 5.37 -11.54 -2.27
N HIS A 166 5.90 -11.66 -3.49
CA HIS A 166 5.11 -11.45 -4.70
C HIS A 166 5.69 -12.13 -5.94
N GLY A 167 4.82 -12.54 -6.86
CA GLY A 167 5.17 -12.96 -8.22
C GLY A 167 5.02 -11.83 -9.25
N GLU A 168 4.16 -10.84 -8.97
CA GLU A 168 3.86 -9.68 -9.81
C GLU A 168 4.13 -8.38 -9.06
N GLY A 169 5.41 -8.04 -8.88
CA GLY A 169 5.82 -6.83 -8.14
C GLY A 169 6.47 -5.75 -9.00
N LYS A 170 6.74 -6.02 -10.28
CA LYS A 170 7.45 -5.10 -11.16
C LYS A 170 6.59 -3.90 -11.52
N PHE A 171 6.96 -2.73 -11.01
CA PHE A 171 6.32 -1.47 -11.36
C PHE A 171 6.66 -1.05 -12.78
N VAL A 172 5.62 -0.65 -13.54
CA VAL A 172 5.73 -0.16 -14.91
C VAL A 172 4.77 1.01 -15.15
N CYS A 173 5.11 1.88 -16.10
CA CYS A 173 4.27 3.01 -16.57
C CYS A 173 3.79 2.77 -18.00
N ASP A 174 2.73 3.49 -18.39
CA ASP A 174 2.19 3.52 -19.76
C ASP A 174 3.05 4.34 -20.75
N GLY A 175 4.14 4.95 -20.28
CA GLY A 175 5.13 5.66 -21.09
C GLY A 175 5.95 6.68 -20.32
N ASP A 176 6.94 7.26 -21.00
CA ASP A 176 7.91 8.19 -20.42
C ASP A 176 7.28 9.47 -19.84
N ALA A 177 6.18 9.94 -20.41
CA ALA A 177 5.47 11.10 -19.90
C ALA A 177 4.90 10.86 -18.49
N THR A 178 4.37 9.67 -18.23
CA THR A 178 3.89 9.27 -16.89
C THR A 178 5.04 9.16 -15.91
N MET A 179 6.16 8.57 -16.31
CA MET A 179 7.34 8.48 -15.47
C MET A 179 7.88 9.89 -15.14
N ALA A 180 7.96 10.78 -16.13
CA ALA A 180 8.39 12.15 -15.92
C ALA A 180 7.49 12.92 -14.94
N GLU A 181 6.17 12.74 -15.04
CA GLU A 181 5.20 13.32 -14.10
C GLU A 181 5.40 12.77 -12.67
N ILE A 182 5.49 11.45 -12.51
CA ILE A 182 5.71 10.80 -11.21
C ILE A 182 7.00 11.32 -10.56
N LYS A 183 8.09 11.40 -11.30
CA LYS A 183 9.38 11.91 -10.81
C LYS A 183 9.32 13.42 -10.53
N GLY A 184 8.78 14.19 -11.45
CA GLY A 184 8.69 15.66 -11.35
C GLY A 184 7.81 16.14 -10.20
N SER A 185 6.79 15.37 -9.85
CA SER A 185 5.90 15.64 -8.72
C SER A 185 6.33 14.95 -7.42
N ASN A 186 7.48 14.28 -7.39
CA ASN A 186 8.02 13.54 -6.24
C ASN A 186 7.06 12.45 -5.71
N LEU A 187 6.30 11.79 -6.58
CA LEU A 187 5.31 10.79 -6.17
C LEU A 187 5.95 9.43 -5.83
N VAL A 188 7.20 9.18 -6.22
CA VAL A 188 7.96 8.03 -5.70
C VAL A 188 8.19 8.27 -4.22
N ALA A 189 7.55 7.46 -3.38
CA ALA A 189 7.67 7.56 -1.93
C ALA A 189 8.84 6.72 -1.40
N VAL A 190 9.00 5.51 -1.94
CA VAL A 190 10.07 4.58 -1.56
C VAL A 190 10.66 3.89 -2.79
N SER A 191 11.98 3.67 -2.77
CA SER A 191 12.71 2.92 -3.81
C SER A 191 13.50 1.78 -3.18
N TYR A 192 13.65 0.66 -3.93
CA TYR A 192 14.57 -0.42 -3.56
C TYR A 192 16.00 0.10 -3.48
N ALA A 193 16.74 -0.35 -2.48
CA ALA A 193 18.06 0.17 -2.15
C ALA A 193 19.07 -0.92 -1.81
N ASP A 194 20.35 -0.57 -1.92
CA ASP A 194 21.49 -1.38 -1.47
C ASP A 194 21.66 -1.33 0.07
N GLU A 195 22.72 -1.94 0.59
CA GLU A 195 23.06 -1.93 2.01
C GLU A 195 23.43 -0.54 2.57
N HIS A 196 23.68 0.42 1.70
CA HIS A 196 23.97 1.82 2.05
C HIS A 196 22.74 2.73 1.84
N PHE A 197 21.57 2.14 1.60
CA PHE A 197 20.31 2.84 1.30
C PHE A 197 20.39 3.75 0.06
N LYS A 198 21.20 3.37 -0.93
CA LYS A 198 21.21 4.04 -2.25
C LYS A 198 20.28 3.28 -3.19
N PRO A 199 19.43 3.98 -3.97
CA PRO A 199 18.56 3.33 -4.95
C PRO A 199 19.36 2.45 -5.89
N THR A 200 18.88 1.21 -6.13
CA THR A 200 19.57 0.25 -7.00
C THR A 200 18.61 -0.50 -7.92
N MET A 201 19.07 -0.77 -9.16
CA MET A 201 18.38 -1.62 -10.12
C MET A 201 18.87 -3.06 -10.08
N GLU A 202 19.88 -3.37 -9.28
CA GLU A 202 20.53 -4.67 -9.27
C GLU A 202 19.69 -5.73 -8.55
N TYR A 203 19.51 -6.88 -9.21
CA TYR A 203 18.98 -8.07 -8.55
C TYR A 203 20.06 -8.67 -7.63
N PRO A 204 19.73 -9.15 -6.41
CA PRO A 204 18.40 -9.33 -5.83
C PRO A 204 17.87 -8.15 -5.01
N LEU A 205 18.56 -7.02 -4.97
CA LEU A 205 18.20 -5.86 -4.14
C LEU A 205 16.95 -5.15 -4.68
N ASN A 206 16.81 -5.05 -6.01
CA ASN A 206 15.55 -4.79 -6.69
C ASN A 206 14.98 -6.15 -7.14
N PRO A 207 14.09 -6.76 -6.34
CA PRO A 207 13.76 -8.18 -6.49
C PRO A 207 12.88 -8.48 -7.70
N ASN A 208 12.22 -7.48 -8.25
CA ASN A 208 11.19 -7.64 -9.27
C ASN A 208 11.50 -6.93 -10.59
N GLY A 209 12.61 -6.17 -10.67
CA GLY A 209 12.97 -5.41 -11.85
C GLY A 209 12.13 -4.13 -12.06
N SER A 210 11.54 -3.59 -10.98
CA SER A 210 10.78 -2.33 -11.03
C SER A 210 11.60 -1.21 -11.65
N VAL A 211 10.99 -0.48 -12.61
CA VAL A 211 11.64 0.66 -13.29
C VAL A 211 12.05 1.71 -12.25
N GLU A 212 13.21 2.31 -12.43
CA GLU A 212 13.75 3.34 -11.51
C GLU A 212 13.81 2.88 -10.04
N ALA A 213 13.92 1.57 -9.81
CA ALA A 213 13.88 0.95 -8.49
C ALA A 213 12.62 1.28 -7.65
N ILE A 214 11.52 1.68 -8.27
CA ILE A 214 10.30 2.10 -7.56
C ILE A 214 9.71 0.92 -6.79
N ALA A 215 9.63 1.04 -5.46
CA ALA A 215 8.99 0.08 -4.56
C ALA A 215 7.59 0.52 -4.13
N GLY A 216 7.31 1.83 -4.16
CA GLY A 216 6.00 2.40 -3.84
C GLY A 216 5.86 3.85 -4.25
N ILE A 217 4.62 4.23 -4.59
CA ILE A 217 4.25 5.59 -5.01
C ILE A 217 3.05 6.08 -4.22
N CYS A 218 2.90 7.40 -4.14
CA CYS A 218 1.69 8.03 -3.62
C CYS A 218 1.00 8.88 -4.70
N ASP A 219 -0.21 9.34 -4.39
CA ASP A 219 -0.91 10.36 -5.17
C ASP A 219 -0.35 11.77 -4.88
N GLN A 220 -0.82 12.78 -5.63
CA GLN A 220 -0.36 14.16 -5.46
C GLN A 220 -0.65 14.75 -4.07
N SER A 221 -1.65 14.24 -3.37
CA SER A 221 -1.97 14.68 -2.00
C SER A 221 -1.13 13.98 -0.93
N GLY A 222 -0.43 12.90 -1.30
CA GLY A 222 0.32 12.02 -0.39
C GLY A 222 -0.55 11.15 0.51
N ARG A 223 -1.87 11.11 0.29
CA ARG A 223 -2.84 10.42 1.15
C ARG A 223 -3.25 9.05 0.64
N ILE A 224 -2.99 8.75 -0.62
CA ILE A 224 -3.12 7.41 -1.17
C ILE A 224 -1.70 6.89 -1.37
N PHE A 225 -1.35 5.79 -0.74
CA PHE A 225 -0.03 5.19 -0.84
C PHE A 225 -0.12 3.72 -1.19
N GLY A 226 0.68 3.30 -2.16
CA GLY A 226 0.84 1.91 -2.56
C GLY A 226 2.29 1.50 -2.55
N LEU A 227 2.58 0.32 -1.97
CA LEU A 227 3.93 -0.26 -1.98
C LEU A 227 3.87 -1.78 -2.08
N MET A 228 4.88 -2.38 -2.74
CA MET A 228 4.98 -3.84 -2.86
C MET A 228 5.50 -4.54 -1.60
N PRO A 229 6.50 -3.99 -0.89
CA PRO A 229 6.95 -4.55 0.39
C PRO A 229 5.89 -4.45 1.49
N HIS A 230 6.01 -5.31 2.53
CA HIS A 230 5.03 -5.53 3.59
C HIS A 230 5.45 -4.91 4.94
N PRO A 231 5.12 -3.63 5.22
CA PRO A 231 5.43 -3.04 6.54
C PRO A 231 4.65 -3.70 7.68
N GLU A 232 3.42 -4.19 7.42
CA GLU A 232 2.59 -4.89 8.41
C GLU A 232 3.22 -6.22 8.89
N ALA A 233 4.16 -6.77 8.12
CA ALA A 233 4.88 -7.99 8.50
C ALA A 233 6.10 -7.73 9.39
N PHE A 234 6.46 -6.45 9.63
CA PHE A 234 7.54 -6.06 10.54
C PHE A 234 7.05 -5.11 11.63
N THR A 235 6.21 -5.61 12.52
CA THR A 235 5.64 -4.86 13.66
C THR A 235 6.39 -5.08 14.96
N HIS A 236 7.12 -6.20 15.11
CA HIS A 236 7.92 -6.53 16.26
C HIS A 236 9.38 -6.80 15.85
N PRO A 237 10.38 -6.39 16.62
CA PRO A 237 11.79 -6.53 16.24
C PRO A 237 12.22 -7.98 15.97
N THR A 238 11.60 -8.95 16.64
CA THR A 238 11.85 -10.38 16.40
C THR A 238 11.29 -10.93 15.09
N ASN A 239 10.55 -10.13 14.32
CA ASN A 239 10.18 -10.51 12.95
C ASN A 239 11.38 -10.44 12.00
N HIS A 240 12.40 -9.61 12.32
CA HIS A 240 13.59 -9.50 11.48
C HIS A 240 14.40 -10.81 11.51
N PRO A 241 14.86 -11.37 10.36
CA PRO A 241 15.52 -12.68 10.31
C PRO A 241 16.83 -12.73 11.09
N SER A 242 17.51 -11.61 11.27
CA SER A 242 18.78 -11.52 12.01
C SER A 242 18.62 -10.92 13.42
N TRP A 243 17.41 -10.92 13.99
CA TRP A 243 17.14 -10.26 15.28
C TRP A 243 18.07 -10.71 16.41
N THR A 244 18.50 -11.99 16.41
CA THR A 244 19.44 -12.54 17.41
C THR A 244 20.86 -11.98 17.31
N ARG A 245 21.19 -11.28 16.22
CA ARG A 245 22.51 -10.66 15.97
C ARG A 245 22.50 -9.16 16.22
N ILE A 246 21.33 -8.59 16.54
CA ILE A 246 21.19 -7.16 16.84
C ILE A 246 21.45 -6.95 18.31
N GLU A 247 22.54 -6.23 18.64
CA GLU A 247 22.98 -6.01 20.03
C GLU A 247 21.93 -5.24 20.84
N HIS A 248 21.31 -4.23 20.23
CA HIS A 248 20.24 -3.41 20.85
C HIS A 248 18.97 -3.49 20.01
N LEU A 249 18.08 -4.42 20.36
CA LEU A 249 16.80 -4.53 19.68
C LEU A 249 15.94 -3.30 19.94
N PRO A 250 15.36 -2.68 18.89
CA PRO A 250 14.39 -1.61 19.06
C PRO A 250 13.13 -2.15 19.76
N SER A 251 12.31 -1.28 20.31
CA SER A 251 11.06 -1.66 21.00
C SER A 251 9.94 -2.08 20.03
N VAL A 252 10.03 -1.67 18.77
CA VAL A 252 9.05 -1.96 17.71
C VAL A 252 9.76 -2.30 16.40
N GLY A 253 9.11 -3.03 15.51
CA GLY A 253 9.58 -3.27 14.15
C GLY A 253 9.45 -2.02 13.29
N GLU A 254 10.36 -1.83 12.34
CA GLU A 254 10.42 -0.61 11.50
C GLU A 254 9.13 -0.36 10.70
N GLY A 255 8.42 -1.43 10.30
CA GLY A 255 7.17 -1.31 9.56
C GLY A 255 6.09 -0.53 10.28
N MET A 256 6.14 -0.44 11.61
CA MET A 256 5.18 0.33 12.40
C MET A 256 5.19 1.82 12.08
N ALA A 257 6.32 2.38 11.66
CA ALA A 257 6.43 3.81 11.34
C ALA A 257 5.41 4.26 10.27
N VAL A 258 5.09 3.38 9.30
CA VAL A 258 4.09 3.64 8.25
C VAL A 258 2.69 3.83 8.86
N PHE A 259 2.32 2.99 9.81
CA PHE A 259 1.01 3.03 10.47
C PHE A 259 0.93 4.14 11.53
N ASP A 260 2.01 4.37 12.28
CA ASP A 260 2.10 5.45 13.26
C ASP A 260 1.95 6.83 12.58
N ASN A 261 2.61 7.03 11.43
CA ASN A 261 2.48 8.25 10.63
C ASN A 261 1.04 8.46 10.15
N ALA A 262 0.38 7.40 9.66
CA ALA A 262 -1.01 7.46 9.21
C ALA A 262 -1.96 7.85 10.35
N VAL A 263 -1.87 7.16 11.49
CA VAL A 263 -2.74 7.41 12.64
C VAL A 263 -2.47 8.80 13.23
N LYS A 264 -1.21 9.21 13.34
CA LYS A 264 -0.83 10.54 13.82
C LYS A 264 -1.38 11.65 12.93
N PHE A 265 -1.28 11.49 11.61
CA PHE A 265 -1.85 12.46 10.65
C PHE A 265 -3.37 12.59 10.83
N LEU A 266 -4.08 11.46 10.85
CA LEU A 266 -5.54 11.44 11.00
C LEU A 266 -5.99 12.02 12.35
N ALA A 267 -5.30 11.70 13.44
CA ALA A 267 -5.61 12.26 14.76
C ALA A 267 -5.46 13.80 14.83
N GLY A 268 -4.74 14.38 13.89
CA GLY A 268 -4.59 15.84 13.76
C GLY A 268 -5.68 16.54 12.94
N ILE A 269 -6.54 15.78 12.25
CA ILE A 269 -7.56 16.34 11.34
C ILE A 269 -9.01 15.92 11.66
N ILE A 270 -9.24 14.95 12.60
CA ILE A 270 -10.57 14.44 13.01
C ILE A 270 -11.01 14.95 14.40
#